data_182a28e43c04599a5b33d741fabfe275
#
_entry.id   182a28e43c04599a5b33d741fabfe275
#
_cell.length_a   1.000
_cell.length_b   1.000
_cell.length_c   1.000
_cell.angle_alpha   90.00
_cell.angle_beta   90.00
_cell.angle_gamma   90.00
#
_symmetry.space_group_name_H-M   'P 1'
#
loop_
_entity.id
_entity.type
_entity.pdbx_description
1 polymer ?
#
loop_
_entity_poly.entity_id
_entity_poly.type
_entity_poly.pdbx_seq_one_letter_code
_entity_poly.pdbx_strand_id
1 'polypeptide(L)'
;MTSGTRVTFLPGVQALYSEALKNICFVKKVPLIRALHPLMGVDQKTGMDRQAKLYELTSQTGLPTMFHDEEQPRNVWIEQLALAEKIGATDSLALIPDSFKLRAEMFGLCAVVLAEDGIAWNMRILNDNPLARKYGYSEAASSDALSKIAEGITLLDSRLEAQAELGSRYLVGDTLTAADIYWATMSMALVPAPPEIMPRTQQNKGLLAWFEQNSKVPGIAAALTERIEDHQRYILKTYCETPAVLGGNPL
;
A
#
# COMPACT_ATOMS: atom_id res chain seq x y z
N MET A 1 14.95 -12.80 -22.07
CA MET A 1 14.07 -12.40 -20.95
C MET A 1 14.93 -11.84 -19.84
N THR A 2 14.49 -10.80 -19.15
CA THR A 2 15.30 -10.16 -18.10
C THR A 2 15.08 -10.91 -16.78
N SER A 3 16.12 -11.49 -16.22
CA SER A 3 16.10 -12.12 -14.90
C SER A 3 15.89 -11.07 -13.79
N GLY A 4 15.41 -11.51 -12.64
CA GLY A 4 15.22 -10.68 -11.45
C GLY A 4 13.78 -10.25 -11.21
N THR A 5 13.58 -9.53 -10.11
CA THR A 5 12.25 -9.08 -9.66
C THR A 5 11.96 -7.68 -10.16
N ARG A 6 10.80 -7.50 -10.81
CA ARG A 6 10.31 -6.21 -11.31
C ARG A 6 8.95 -5.92 -10.74
N VAL A 7 8.72 -4.68 -10.34
CA VAL A 7 7.41 -4.20 -9.87
C VAL A 7 7.04 -2.95 -10.65
N THR A 8 5.79 -2.85 -11.05
CA THR A 8 5.28 -1.68 -11.78
C THR A 8 4.98 -0.52 -10.85
N PHE A 9 5.42 0.68 -11.25
CA PHE A 9 5.22 1.94 -10.54
C PHE A 9 4.67 3.02 -11.46
N LEU A 10 3.93 3.97 -10.90
CA LEU A 10 3.52 5.17 -11.63
C LEU A 10 4.70 6.14 -11.78
N PRO A 11 4.93 6.69 -12.97
CA PRO A 11 5.95 7.71 -13.17
C PRO A 11 5.65 8.97 -12.35
N GLY A 12 6.57 9.35 -11.46
CA GLY A 12 6.51 10.59 -10.69
C GLY A 12 5.36 10.73 -9.69
N VAL A 13 4.55 9.68 -9.50
CA VAL A 13 3.40 9.69 -8.60
C VAL A 13 3.46 8.48 -7.67
N GLN A 14 3.10 8.69 -6.42
CA GLN A 14 3.10 7.66 -5.41
C GLN A 14 1.82 6.82 -5.48
N ALA A 15 1.92 5.63 -6.04
CA ALA A 15 0.87 4.64 -5.94
C ALA A 15 1.10 3.83 -4.66
N LEU A 16 0.29 4.05 -3.63
CA LEU A 16 0.53 3.47 -2.30
C LEU A 16 0.60 1.95 -2.29
N TYR A 17 -0.16 1.26 -3.14
CA TYR A 17 -0.03 -0.21 -3.28
C TYR A 17 1.34 -0.62 -3.83
N SER A 18 1.89 0.13 -4.79
CA SER A 18 3.25 -0.13 -5.30
C SER A 18 4.31 0.20 -4.24
N GLU A 19 4.12 1.28 -3.48
CA GLU A 19 5.00 1.63 -2.37
C GLU A 19 4.96 0.59 -1.26
N ALA A 20 3.78 0.05 -0.92
CA ALA A 20 3.65 -1.01 0.07
C ALA A 20 4.39 -2.28 -0.36
N LEU A 21 4.22 -2.72 -1.61
CA LEU A 21 4.97 -3.87 -2.14
C LEU A 21 6.47 -3.60 -2.18
N LYS A 22 6.90 -2.38 -2.54
CA LYS A 22 8.31 -1.98 -2.48
C LYS A 22 8.86 -2.12 -1.05
N ASN A 23 8.13 -1.66 -0.04
CA ASN A 23 8.55 -1.78 1.35
C ASN A 23 8.60 -3.25 1.83
N ILE A 24 7.65 -4.09 1.41
CA ILE A 24 7.74 -5.55 1.63
C ILE A 24 9.03 -6.11 1.02
N CYS A 25 9.33 -5.80 -0.26
CA CYS A 25 10.55 -6.23 -0.92
C CYS A 25 11.82 -5.70 -0.23
N PHE A 26 11.78 -4.45 0.27
CA PHE A 26 12.88 -3.84 1.01
C PHE A 26 13.20 -4.62 2.30
N VAL A 27 12.19 -4.91 3.12
CA VAL A 27 12.34 -5.70 4.36
C VAL A 27 12.81 -7.11 4.06
N LYS A 28 12.31 -7.71 2.97
CA LYS A 28 12.72 -9.04 2.51
C LYS A 28 14.07 -9.05 1.81
N LYS A 29 14.74 -7.90 1.67
CA LYS A 29 16.02 -7.74 0.96
C LYS A 29 15.97 -8.27 -0.48
N VAL A 30 14.81 -8.18 -1.13
CA VAL A 30 14.64 -8.58 -2.53
C VAL A 30 15.17 -7.46 -3.43
N PRO A 31 16.19 -7.70 -4.26
CA PRO A 31 16.63 -6.74 -5.26
C PRO A 31 15.51 -6.42 -6.25
N LEU A 32 15.12 -5.15 -6.34
CA LEU A 32 13.94 -4.73 -7.06
C LEU A 32 14.27 -3.81 -8.24
N ILE A 33 13.83 -4.19 -9.43
CA ILE A 33 13.81 -3.32 -10.61
C ILE A 33 12.46 -2.60 -10.64
N ARG A 34 12.48 -1.28 -10.59
CA ARG A 34 11.29 -0.43 -10.63
C ARG A 34 10.90 -0.19 -12.08
N ALA A 35 9.83 -0.85 -12.54
CA ALA A 35 9.31 -0.72 -13.89
C ALA A 35 8.26 0.39 -13.93
N LEU A 36 8.59 1.53 -14.55
CA LEU A 36 7.64 2.63 -14.69
C LEU A 36 6.56 2.27 -15.70
N HIS A 37 5.30 2.38 -15.30
CA HIS A 37 4.15 2.07 -16.12
C HIS A 37 3.00 3.06 -15.85
N PRO A 38 2.40 3.68 -16.86
CA PRO A 38 1.29 4.60 -16.67
C PRO A 38 0.03 3.86 -16.20
N LEU A 39 -0.75 4.51 -15.34
CA LEU A 39 -2.00 3.92 -14.82
C LEU A 39 -3.11 3.90 -15.88
N MET A 40 -3.14 4.87 -16.78
CA MET A 40 -4.12 5.00 -17.86
C MET A 40 -3.64 6.01 -18.91
N GLY A 41 -4.38 6.12 -19.97
CA GLY A 41 -4.14 7.05 -21.06
C GLY A 41 -3.74 6.37 -22.35
N VAL A 42 -3.75 7.14 -23.42
CA VAL A 42 -3.41 6.71 -24.77
C VAL A 42 -2.03 7.27 -25.13
N ASP A 43 -1.19 6.46 -25.73
CA ASP A 43 0.07 6.91 -26.30
C ASP A 43 -0.20 7.81 -27.52
N GLN A 44 0.21 9.07 -27.44
CA GLN A 44 -0.10 10.06 -28.47
C GLN A 44 0.57 9.79 -29.82
N LYS A 45 1.65 9.00 -29.85
CA LYS A 45 2.36 8.66 -31.09
C LYS A 45 1.76 7.46 -31.81
N THR A 46 1.31 6.47 -31.04
CA THR A 46 0.83 5.20 -31.57
C THR A 46 -0.69 5.06 -31.56
N GLY A 47 -1.40 5.90 -30.80
CA GLY A 47 -2.84 5.76 -30.57
C GLY A 47 -3.22 4.56 -29.71
N MET A 48 -2.26 3.81 -29.18
CA MET A 48 -2.50 2.62 -28.39
C MET A 48 -2.75 2.97 -26.92
N ASP A 49 -3.62 2.21 -26.26
CA ASP A 49 -3.78 2.27 -24.81
C ASP A 49 -2.43 1.93 -24.15
N ARG A 50 -1.95 2.83 -23.27
CA ARG A 50 -0.68 2.66 -22.57
C ARG A 50 -0.67 1.44 -21.66
N GLN A 51 -1.82 0.92 -21.27
CA GLN A 51 -1.94 -0.31 -20.47
C GLN A 51 -2.04 -1.58 -21.33
N ALA A 52 -2.18 -1.47 -22.66
CA ALA A 52 -2.39 -2.63 -23.53
C ALA A 52 -1.33 -3.73 -23.30
N LYS A 53 -0.05 -3.35 -23.13
CA LYS A 53 1.02 -4.32 -22.87
C LYS A 53 0.91 -5.01 -21.51
N LEU A 54 0.53 -4.28 -20.47
CA LEU A 54 0.30 -4.87 -19.15
C LEU A 54 -0.90 -5.82 -19.20
N TYR A 55 -1.97 -5.41 -19.86
CA TYR A 55 -3.16 -6.23 -20.04
C TYR A 55 -2.88 -7.52 -20.84
N GLU A 56 -2.11 -7.43 -21.93
CA GLU A 56 -1.67 -8.58 -22.72
C GLU A 56 -0.92 -9.62 -21.86
N LEU A 57 -0.04 -9.13 -20.97
CA LEU A 57 0.80 -9.99 -20.13
C LEU A 57 0.07 -10.57 -18.90
N THR A 58 -0.97 -9.90 -18.40
CA THR A 58 -1.51 -10.17 -17.07
C THR A 58 -3.03 -10.23 -17.00
N SER A 59 -3.71 -9.85 -18.07
CA SER A 59 -5.18 -9.62 -18.11
C SER A 59 -5.66 -8.61 -17.06
N GLN A 60 -4.75 -7.74 -16.57
CA GLN A 60 -5.00 -6.75 -15.54
C GLN A 60 -4.54 -5.36 -15.98
N THR A 61 -5.18 -4.33 -15.45
CA THR A 61 -4.82 -2.93 -15.63
C THR A 61 -4.52 -2.23 -14.30
N GLY A 62 -4.40 -2.99 -13.22
CA GLY A 62 -4.08 -2.51 -11.88
C GLY A 62 -2.56 -2.48 -11.63
N LEU A 63 -2.15 -1.59 -10.73
CA LEU A 63 -0.78 -1.52 -10.20
C LEU A 63 -0.82 -1.78 -8.69
N PRO A 64 0.21 -2.43 -8.11
CA PRO A 64 1.38 -2.99 -8.77
C PRO A 64 1.14 -4.34 -9.44
N THR A 65 1.96 -4.64 -10.44
CA THR A 65 2.20 -6.00 -10.92
C THR A 65 3.63 -6.38 -10.57
N MET A 66 3.83 -7.55 -10.00
CA MET A 66 5.14 -8.11 -9.65
C MET A 66 5.49 -9.23 -10.63
N PHE A 67 6.66 -9.12 -11.25
CA PHE A 67 7.26 -10.12 -12.12
C PHE A 67 8.52 -10.67 -11.45
N HIS A 68 8.72 -11.97 -11.52
CA HIS A 68 9.95 -12.62 -11.05
C HIS A 68 10.38 -13.65 -12.08
N ASP A 69 11.54 -13.43 -12.68
CA ASP A 69 12.10 -14.24 -13.76
C ASP A 69 11.04 -14.57 -14.82
N GLU A 70 10.79 -15.85 -15.06
CA GLU A 70 9.81 -16.37 -16.02
C GLU A 70 8.51 -16.84 -15.35
N GLU A 71 8.34 -16.61 -14.03
CA GLU A 71 7.12 -16.98 -13.32
C GLU A 71 5.91 -16.16 -13.79
N GLN A 72 4.73 -16.69 -13.57
CA GLN A 72 3.47 -15.96 -13.81
C GLN A 72 3.45 -14.64 -13.02
N PRO A 73 3.07 -13.52 -13.64
CA PRO A 73 2.95 -12.24 -12.94
C PRO A 73 1.95 -12.32 -11.78
N ARG A 74 2.24 -11.58 -10.68
CA ARG A 74 1.35 -11.46 -9.52
C ARG A 74 0.74 -10.07 -9.49
N ASN A 75 -0.60 -10.02 -9.43
CA ASN A 75 -1.37 -8.77 -9.41
C ASN A 75 -2.10 -8.55 -8.09
N VAL A 76 -2.24 -9.59 -7.27
CA VAL A 76 -2.95 -9.56 -6.00
C VAL A 76 -1.96 -9.47 -4.84
N TRP A 77 -2.22 -8.59 -3.89
CA TRP A 77 -1.31 -8.30 -2.76
C TRP A 77 -0.90 -9.55 -1.97
N ILE A 78 -1.81 -10.51 -1.78
CA ILE A 78 -1.53 -11.75 -1.03
C ILE A 78 -0.54 -12.66 -1.78
N GLU A 79 -0.64 -12.73 -3.10
CA GLU A 79 0.28 -13.50 -3.94
C GLU A 79 1.65 -12.81 -4.04
N GLN A 80 1.65 -11.48 -4.09
CA GLN A 80 2.86 -10.66 -4.08
C GLN A 80 3.62 -10.82 -2.77
N LEU A 81 2.92 -10.81 -1.63
CA LEU A 81 3.51 -11.06 -0.31
C LEU A 81 4.10 -12.48 -0.24
N ALA A 82 3.35 -13.49 -0.67
CA ALA A 82 3.82 -14.88 -0.67
C ALA A 82 5.06 -15.05 -1.56
N LEU A 83 5.12 -14.40 -2.72
CA LEU A 83 6.30 -14.41 -3.58
C LEU A 83 7.48 -13.72 -2.91
N ALA A 84 7.28 -12.53 -2.33
CA ALA A 84 8.34 -11.81 -1.62
C ALA A 84 8.91 -12.63 -0.45
N GLU A 85 8.06 -13.34 0.30
CA GLU A 85 8.51 -14.28 1.34
C GLU A 85 9.37 -15.40 0.76
N LYS A 86 8.95 -16.00 -0.35
CA LYS A 86 9.64 -17.12 -1.01
C LYS A 86 11.04 -16.73 -1.52
N ILE A 87 11.16 -15.54 -2.12
CA ILE A 87 12.41 -15.08 -2.79
C ILE A 87 13.26 -14.16 -1.92
N GLY A 88 12.79 -13.80 -0.73
CA GLY A 88 13.50 -12.96 0.22
C GLY A 88 14.81 -13.60 0.69
N ALA A 89 15.76 -12.77 1.09
CA ALA A 89 17.03 -13.27 1.65
C ALA A 89 16.77 -14.08 2.93
N THR A 90 17.57 -15.12 3.16
CA THR A 90 17.42 -16.04 4.30
C THR A 90 17.59 -15.35 5.67
N ASP A 91 18.31 -14.24 5.70
CA ASP A 91 18.54 -13.39 6.88
C ASP A 91 17.56 -12.21 6.96
N SER A 92 16.50 -12.20 6.14
CA SER A 92 15.45 -11.18 6.20
C SER A 92 14.40 -11.52 7.26
N LEU A 93 13.67 -10.51 7.74
CA LEU A 93 12.56 -10.72 8.67
C LEU A 93 11.42 -11.51 8.00
N ALA A 94 10.85 -12.48 8.73
CA ALA A 94 9.61 -13.13 8.32
C ALA A 94 8.43 -12.16 8.53
N LEU A 95 7.68 -11.88 7.46
CA LEU A 95 6.51 -11.01 7.51
C LEU A 95 5.20 -11.77 7.64
N ILE A 96 5.23 -13.07 7.40
CA ILE A 96 4.10 -13.99 7.60
C ILE A 96 4.42 -14.86 8.82
N PRO A 97 3.66 -14.77 9.92
CA PRO A 97 3.89 -15.58 11.11
C PRO A 97 3.78 -17.09 10.86
N ASP A 98 4.58 -17.88 11.56
CA ASP A 98 4.50 -19.35 11.49
C ASP A 98 3.23 -19.90 12.17
N SER A 99 2.82 -19.30 13.28
CA SER A 99 1.60 -19.66 13.98
C SER A 99 0.37 -19.44 13.08
N PHE A 100 -0.44 -20.47 12.85
CA PHE A 100 -1.67 -20.37 12.08
C PHE A 100 -2.65 -19.33 12.65
N LYS A 101 -2.70 -19.18 13.98
CA LYS A 101 -3.54 -18.17 14.62
C LYS A 101 -3.08 -16.77 14.25
N LEU A 102 -1.80 -16.43 14.47
CA LEU A 102 -1.26 -15.11 14.16
C LEU A 102 -1.28 -14.84 12.65
N ARG A 103 -1.05 -15.87 11.83
CA ARG A 103 -1.15 -15.79 10.38
C ARG A 103 -2.58 -15.42 9.92
N ALA A 104 -3.61 -16.04 10.47
CA ALA A 104 -5.00 -15.70 10.17
C ALA A 104 -5.35 -14.27 10.60
N GLU A 105 -4.90 -13.86 11.79
CA GLU A 105 -5.06 -12.48 12.27
C GLU A 105 -4.35 -11.48 11.33
N MET A 106 -3.11 -11.73 10.96
CA MET A 106 -2.33 -10.88 10.06
C MET A 106 -3.00 -10.73 8.70
N PHE A 107 -3.43 -11.83 8.06
CA PHE A 107 -4.12 -11.75 6.76
C PHE A 107 -5.47 -11.05 6.87
N GLY A 108 -6.19 -11.23 7.98
CA GLY A 108 -7.43 -10.50 8.26
C GLY A 108 -7.21 -9.00 8.32
N LEU A 109 -6.20 -8.54 9.06
CA LEU A 109 -5.85 -7.10 9.13
C LEU A 109 -5.32 -6.57 7.79
N CYS A 110 -4.53 -7.35 7.05
CA CYS A 110 -4.14 -6.96 5.69
C CYS A 110 -5.36 -6.77 4.78
N ALA A 111 -6.37 -7.62 4.88
CA ALA A 111 -7.61 -7.49 4.12
C ALA A 111 -8.40 -6.24 4.52
N VAL A 112 -8.51 -5.92 5.81
CA VAL A 112 -9.11 -4.65 6.29
C VAL A 112 -8.43 -3.43 5.67
N VAL A 113 -7.11 -3.48 5.47
CA VAL A 113 -6.36 -2.36 4.88
C VAL A 113 -6.47 -2.34 3.35
N LEU A 114 -6.29 -3.49 2.67
CA LEU A 114 -5.97 -3.54 1.23
C LEU A 114 -7.05 -4.10 0.34
N ALA A 115 -7.88 -5.03 0.85
CA ALA A 115 -8.82 -5.76 0.01
C ALA A 115 -9.93 -4.85 -0.53
N GLU A 116 -10.68 -5.37 -1.48
CA GLU A 116 -11.93 -4.75 -1.93
C GLU A 116 -12.82 -4.50 -0.70
N ASP A 117 -13.40 -3.32 -0.64
CA ASP A 117 -14.16 -2.83 0.52
C ASP A 117 -13.35 -2.54 1.80
N GLY A 118 -12.02 -2.69 1.76
CA GLY A 118 -11.12 -2.26 2.84
C GLY A 118 -10.84 -0.75 2.83
N ILE A 119 -10.03 -0.28 3.80
CA ILE A 119 -9.72 1.15 3.97
C ILE A 119 -9.19 1.78 2.68
N ALA A 120 -8.17 1.17 2.06
CA ALA A 120 -7.53 1.71 0.87
C ALA A 120 -8.44 1.71 -0.36
N TRP A 121 -9.35 0.74 -0.45
CA TRP A 121 -10.35 0.71 -1.51
C TRP A 121 -11.37 1.83 -1.34
N ASN A 122 -11.92 1.98 -0.16
CA ASN A 122 -12.91 3.00 0.17
C ASN A 122 -12.34 4.42 0.01
N MET A 123 -11.06 4.66 0.31
CA MET A 123 -10.41 5.94 0.01
C MET A 123 -10.44 6.33 -1.47
N ARG A 124 -10.42 5.37 -2.40
CA ARG A 124 -10.47 5.65 -3.85
C ARG A 124 -11.83 6.12 -4.32
N ILE A 125 -12.90 5.64 -3.67
CA ILE A 125 -14.29 5.89 -4.05
C ILE A 125 -14.97 6.95 -3.22
N LEU A 126 -14.24 7.66 -2.34
CA LEU A 126 -14.81 8.77 -1.54
C LEU A 126 -15.37 9.91 -2.39
N ASN A 127 -14.78 10.18 -3.56
CA ASN A 127 -15.17 11.27 -4.43
C ASN A 127 -15.23 10.82 -5.89
N ASP A 128 -16.18 11.34 -6.65
CA ASP A 128 -16.33 11.04 -8.07
C ASP A 128 -15.12 11.55 -8.88
N ASN A 129 -14.46 10.64 -9.54
CA ASN A 129 -13.40 10.92 -10.50
C ASN A 129 -13.18 9.69 -11.41
N PRO A 130 -12.45 9.83 -12.54
CA PRO A 130 -12.24 8.70 -13.47
C PRO A 130 -11.63 7.46 -12.83
N LEU A 131 -10.75 7.61 -11.84
CA LEU A 131 -10.17 6.49 -11.12
C LEU A 131 -11.20 5.82 -10.19
N ALA A 132 -11.98 6.61 -9.47
CA ALA A 132 -13.03 6.11 -8.58
C ALA A 132 -14.07 5.27 -9.35
N ARG A 133 -14.48 5.75 -10.53
CA ARG A 133 -15.42 5.02 -11.40
C ARG A 133 -14.90 3.66 -11.85
N LYS A 134 -13.58 3.54 -12.10
CA LYS A 134 -12.93 2.26 -12.39
C LYS A 134 -13.07 1.27 -11.23
N TYR A 135 -13.16 1.77 -9.99
CA TYR A 135 -13.23 0.97 -8.76
C TYR A 135 -14.63 0.89 -8.14
N GLY A 136 -15.68 1.14 -8.92
CA GLY A 136 -17.05 0.92 -8.51
C GLY A 136 -17.69 2.11 -7.77
N TYR A 137 -17.22 3.35 -8.02
CA TYR A 137 -17.86 4.54 -7.48
C TYR A 137 -19.35 4.58 -7.82
N SER A 138 -20.15 4.85 -6.81
CA SER A 138 -21.53 5.32 -6.89
C SER A 138 -21.78 6.23 -5.68
N GLU A 139 -22.83 7.05 -5.72
CA GLU A 139 -23.18 7.91 -4.58
C GLU A 139 -23.43 7.10 -3.31
N ALA A 140 -24.09 5.96 -3.42
CA ALA A 140 -24.33 5.05 -2.31
C ALA A 140 -23.00 4.48 -1.76
N ALA A 141 -22.12 3.94 -2.63
CA ALA A 141 -20.82 3.41 -2.23
C ALA A 141 -19.93 4.48 -1.58
N SER A 142 -19.94 5.71 -2.11
CA SER A 142 -19.21 6.84 -1.52
C SER A 142 -19.74 7.25 -0.15
N SER A 143 -21.07 7.22 0.04
CA SER A 143 -21.69 7.51 1.34
C SER A 143 -21.26 6.51 2.41
N ASP A 144 -21.17 5.22 2.07
CA ASP A 144 -20.76 4.17 2.99
C ASP A 144 -19.24 4.15 3.23
N ALA A 145 -18.46 4.58 2.24
CA ALA A 145 -17.00 4.52 2.27
C ALA A 145 -16.38 5.21 3.48
N LEU A 146 -16.94 6.37 3.87
CA LEU A 146 -16.44 7.14 5.02
C LEU A 146 -16.58 6.36 6.33
N SER A 147 -17.73 5.75 6.59
CA SER A 147 -17.94 4.98 7.81
C SER A 147 -17.06 3.72 7.85
N LYS A 148 -16.87 3.06 6.71
CA LYS A 148 -15.99 1.88 6.60
C LYS A 148 -14.53 2.23 6.84
N ILE A 149 -14.05 3.38 6.34
CA ILE A 149 -12.70 3.86 6.63
C ILE A 149 -12.54 4.10 8.14
N ALA A 150 -13.46 4.83 8.76
CA ALA A 150 -13.40 5.15 10.18
C ALA A 150 -13.49 3.88 11.06
N GLU A 151 -14.36 2.94 10.73
CA GLU A 151 -14.48 1.65 11.40
C GLU A 151 -13.18 0.83 11.28
N GLY A 152 -12.60 0.76 10.10
CA GLY A 152 -11.34 0.06 9.87
C GLY A 152 -10.18 0.66 10.67
N ILE A 153 -10.07 2.00 10.73
CA ILE A 153 -9.06 2.68 11.55
C ILE A 153 -9.27 2.38 13.04
N THR A 154 -10.51 2.45 13.52
CA THR A 154 -10.87 2.16 14.92
C THR A 154 -10.53 0.71 15.28
N LEU A 155 -10.76 -0.25 14.38
CA LEU A 155 -10.36 -1.64 14.57
C LEU A 155 -8.84 -1.77 14.74
N LEU A 156 -8.05 -1.11 13.87
CA LEU A 156 -6.58 -1.15 13.96
C LEU A 156 -6.07 -0.48 15.24
N ASP A 157 -6.67 0.64 15.66
CA ASP A 157 -6.33 1.32 16.91
C ASP A 157 -6.60 0.44 18.14
N SER A 158 -7.79 -0.17 18.21
CA SER A 158 -8.14 -1.10 19.30
C SER A 158 -7.19 -2.31 19.31
N ARG A 159 -6.75 -2.76 18.15
CA ARG A 159 -5.75 -3.83 18.05
C ARG A 159 -4.40 -3.42 18.61
N LEU A 160 -3.91 -2.22 18.28
CA LEU A 160 -2.67 -1.68 18.83
C LEU A 160 -2.76 -1.49 20.36
N GLU A 161 -3.92 -1.07 20.86
CA GLU A 161 -4.17 -0.98 22.31
C GLU A 161 -4.00 -2.32 23.00
N ALA A 162 -4.70 -3.34 22.50
CA ALA A 162 -4.61 -4.70 23.05
C ALA A 162 -3.19 -5.27 22.96
N GLN A 163 -2.46 -4.97 21.89
CA GLN A 163 -1.06 -5.37 21.74
C GLN A 163 -0.13 -4.65 22.72
N ALA A 164 -0.38 -3.37 22.99
CA ALA A 164 0.39 -2.60 23.97
C ALA A 164 0.24 -3.16 25.39
N GLU A 165 -0.94 -3.64 25.78
CA GLU A 165 -1.17 -4.34 27.06
C GLU A 165 -0.33 -5.63 27.18
N LEU A 166 0.01 -6.25 26.05
CA LEU A 166 0.89 -7.43 25.97
C LEU A 166 2.37 -7.06 25.82
N GLY A 167 2.70 -5.77 25.84
CA GLY A 167 4.08 -5.27 25.66
C GLY A 167 4.56 -5.24 24.21
N SER A 168 3.67 -5.43 23.25
CA SER A 168 3.99 -5.35 21.82
C SER A 168 3.61 -3.98 21.23
N ARG A 169 4.34 -3.58 20.20
CA ARG A 169 4.07 -2.38 19.39
C ARG A 169 3.65 -2.68 17.96
N TYR A 170 3.38 -3.95 17.66
CA TYR A 170 2.96 -4.42 16.33
C TYR A 170 1.48 -4.78 16.32
N LEU A 171 0.87 -4.76 15.14
CA LEU A 171 -0.54 -5.14 14.99
C LEU A 171 -0.81 -6.61 15.32
N VAL A 172 0.19 -7.49 15.12
CA VAL A 172 0.05 -8.93 15.35
C VAL A 172 1.31 -9.51 15.99
N GLY A 173 1.14 -10.17 17.13
CA GLY A 173 2.27 -10.80 17.83
C GLY A 173 3.26 -9.80 18.41
N ASP A 174 4.53 -10.19 18.51
CA ASP A 174 5.60 -9.42 19.14
C ASP A 174 6.70 -8.98 18.15
N THR A 175 6.50 -9.26 16.86
CA THR A 175 7.44 -8.94 15.78
C THR A 175 6.73 -8.29 14.61
N LEU A 176 7.51 -7.61 13.75
CA LEU A 176 7.00 -7.01 12.52
C LEU A 176 6.27 -8.04 11.66
N THR A 177 5.10 -7.68 11.15
CA THR A 177 4.35 -8.47 10.16
C THR A 177 4.02 -7.65 8.91
N ALA A 178 3.51 -8.30 7.87
CA ALA A 178 3.05 -7.61 6.67
C ALA A 178 1.92 -6.61 6.96
N ALA A 179 1.07 -6.87 7.97
CA ALA A 179 0.00 -5.98 8.36
C ALA A 179 0.52 -4.59 8.79
N ASP A 180 1.62 -4.55 9.52
CA ASP A 180 2.25 -3.31 9.97
C ASP A 180 2.74 -2.48 8.78
N ILE A 181 3.43 -3.12 7.82
CA ILE A 181 3.97 -2.44 6.63
C ILE A 181 2.84 -1.93 5.73
N TYR A 182 1.84 -2.76 5.50
CA TYR A 182 0.69 -2.37 4.67
C TYR A 182 -0.07 -1.21 5.31
N TRP A 183 -0.38 -1.30 6.61
CA TRP A 183 -1.03 -0.19 7.30
C TRP A 183 -0.19 1.08 7.25
N ALA A 184 1.07 1.03 7.66
CA ALA A 184 1.94 2.20 7.73
C ALA A 184 2.09 2.89 6.37
N THR A 185 2.18 2.11 5.28
CA THR A 185 2.30 2.67 3.93
C THR A 185 0.97 3.23 3.42
N MET A 186 -0.13 2.49 3.56
CA MET A 186 -1.43 2.90 3.05
C MET A 186 -1.99 4.09 3.84
N SER A 187 -1.75 4.14 5.14
CA SER A 187 -2.20 5.24 6.00
C SER A 187 -1.55 6.59 5.68
N MET A 188 -0.48 6.65 4.89
CA MET A 188 0.07 7.94 4.41
C MET A 188 -0.96 8.79 3.65
N ALA A 189 -2.01 8.18 3.10
CA ALA A 189 -3.13 8.90 2.49
C ALA A 189 -4.09 9.53 3.51
N LEU A 190 -3.97 9.18 4.79
CA LEU A 190 -4.83 9.65 5.89
C LEU A 190 -4.00 10.44 6.93
N VAL A 191 -2.76 10.02 7.15
CA VAL A 191 -1.77 10.64 8.03
C VAL A 191 -0.55 10.93 7.19
N PRO A 192 -0.43 12.11 6.58
CA PRO A 192 0.71 12.45 5.72
C PRO A 192 2.03 12.34 6.48
N ALA A 193 2.93 11.49 5.99
CA ALA A 193 4.23 11.30 6.61
C ALA A 193 5.05 12.61 6.60
N PRO A 194 5.91 12.86 7.60
CA PRO A 194 6.70 14.08 7.69
C PRO A 194 7.75 14.15 6.56
N PRO A 195 8.28 15.37 6.25
CA PRO A 195 9.16 15.59 5.09
C PRO A 195 10.43 14.74 5.06
N GLU A 196 10.95 14.34 6.19
CA GLU A 196 12.12 13.45 6.28
C GLU A 196 11.82 12.00 5.84
N ILE A 197 10.56 11.57 5.94
CA ILE A 197 10.10 10.28 5.44
C ILE A 197 9.58 10.42 4.01
N MET A 198 8.73 11.42 3.77
CA MET A 198 8.13 11.68 2.47
C MET A 198 8.50 13.09 1.98
N PRO A 199 9.60 13.26 1.25
CA PRO A 199 10.03 14.56 0.74
C PRO A 199 8.96 15.25 -0.10
N ARG A 200 8.88 16.55 0.04
CA ARG A 200 7.96 17.41 -0.71
C ARG A 200 8.60 17.81 -2.04
N THR A 201 8.01 17.39 -3.15
CA THR A 201 8.47 17.70 -4.51
C THR A 201 7.36 18.38 -5.30
N GLN A 202 7.73 19.02 -6.40
CA GLN A 202 6.73 19.59 -7.30
C GLN A 202 5.83 18.51 -7.93
N GLN A 203 6.36 17.30 -8.14
CA GLN A 203 5.65 16.20 -8.75
C GLN A 203 4.58 15.61 -7.83
N ASN A 204 4.83 15.55 -6.52
CA ASN A 204 3.87 14.97 -5.55
C ASN A 204 2.99 16.00 -4.84
N LYS A 205 3.12 17.28 -5.16
CA LYS A 205 2.38 18.36 -4.47
C LYS A 205 0.86 18.16 -4.47
N GLY A 206 0.31 17.76 -5.61
CA GLY A 206 -1.13 17.51 -5.73
C GLY A 206 -1.59 16.30 -4.91
N LEU A 207 -0.80 15.24 -4.92
CA LEU A 207 -1.06 14.03 -4.14
C LEU A 207 -1.01 14.31 -2.63
N LEU A 208 -0.02 15.06 -2.17
CA LEU A 208 0.11 15.43 -0.77
C LEU A 208 -1.03 16.34 -0.30
N ALA A 209 -1.46 17.28 -1.15
CA ALA A 209 -2.63 18.11 -0.84
C ALA A 209 -3.90 17.26 -0.68
N TRP A 210 -4.06 16.22 -1.50
CA TRP A 210 -5.16 15.27 -1.37
C TRP A 210 -5.05 14.46 -0.06
N PHE A 211 -3.87 13.98 0.32
CA PHE A 211 -3.65 13.30 1.60
C PHE A 211 -4.00 14.20 2.79
N GLU A 212 -3.57 15.46 2.76
CA GLU A 212 -3.89 16.46 3.78
C GLU A 212 -5.38 16.81 3.86
N GLN A 213 -6.10 16.71 2.75
CA GLN A 213 -7.56 16.88 2.74
C GLN A 213 -8.25 15.67 3.39
N ASN A 214 -7.82 14.45 3.08
CA ASN A 214 -8.39 13.24 3.65
C ASN A 214 -8.27 13.22 5.19
N SER A 215 -7.13 13.65 5.75
CA SER A 215 -6.93 13.69 7.21
C SER A 215 -7.88 14.68 7.93
N LYS A 216 -8.46 15.63 7.20
CA LYS A 216 -9.38 16.64 7.75
C LYS A 216 -10.84 16.27 7.62
N VAL A 217 -11.18 15.17 6.97
CA VAL A 217 -12.56 14.68 6.89
C VAL A 217 -13.02 14.30 8.30
N PRO A 218 -14.11 14.87 8.85
CA PRO A 218 -14.44 14.75 10.26
C PRO A 218 -14.51 13.33 10.79
N GLY A 219 -15.10 12.41 10.04
CA GLY A 219 -15.18 11.00 10.43
C GLY A 219 -13.81 10.29 10.47
N ILE A 220 -12.92 10.63 9.55
CA ILE A 220 -11.54 10.13 9.51
C ILE A 220 -10.73 10.75 10.63
N ALA A 221 -10.78 12.08 10.78
CA ALA A 221 -10.05 12.81 11.81
C ALA A 221 -10.41 12.31 13.22
N ALA A 222 -11.68 11.98 13.47
CA ALA A 222 -12.14 11.44 14.76
C ALA A 222 -11.62 10.02 15.06
N ALA A 223 -11.34 9.22 14.03
CA ALA A 223 -10.80 7.86 14.17
C ALA A 223 -9.27 7.82 14.30
N LEU A 224 -8.58 8.86 13.84
CA LEU A 224 -7.11 8.96 13.92
C LEU A 224 -6.70 9.31 15.36
N THR A 225 -6.01 8.39 16.02
CA THR A 225 -5.45 8.57 17.36
C THR A 225 -3.93 8.77 17.29
N GLU A 226 -3.34 9.33 18.35
CA GLU A 226 -1.88 9.44 18.47
C GLU A 226 -1.20 8.07 18.36
N ARG A 227 -1.80 7.01 18.89
CA ARG A 227 -1.29 5.63 18.81
C ARG A 227 -1.18 5.14 17.36
N ILE A 228 -2.19 5.40 16.54
CA ILE A 228 -2.21 5.06 15.12
C ILE A 228 -1.11 5.83 14.35
N GLU A 229 -0.97 7.11 14.64
CA GLU A 229 0.05 7.96 14.01
C GLU A 229 1.47 7.56 14.43
N ASP A 230 1.68 7.27 15.70
CA ASP A 230 2.97 6.83 16.23
C ASP A 230 3.37 5.45 15.68
N HIS A 231 2.42 4.53 15.57
CA HIS A 231 2.67 3.24 14.94
C HIS A 231 3.09 3.42 13.47
N GLN A 232 2.35 4.20 12.67
CA GLN A 232 2.73 4.51 11.29
C GLN A 232 4.16 5.05 11.21
N ARG A 233 4.43 6.09 11.99
CA ARG A 233 5.74 6.78 12.01
C ARG A 233 6.88 5.84 12.40
N TYR A 234 6.64 4.99 13.41
CA TYR A 234 7.60 4.00 13.86
C TYR A 234 7.92 2.99 12.76
N ILE A 235 6.90 2.39 12.14
CA ILE A 235 7.09 1.38 11.10
C ILE A 235 7.78 1.97 9.86
N LEU A 236 7.32 3.14 9.38
CA LEU A 236 7.93 3.79 8.22
C LEU A 236 9.41 4.12 8.47
N LYS A 237 9.74 4.66 9.65
CA LYS A 237 11.12 5.08 9.97
C LYS A 237 12.06 3.88 10.21
N THR A 238 11.54 2.80 10.79
CA THR A 238 12.38 1.68 11.25
C THR A 238 12.57 0.61 10.18
N TYR A 239 11.54 0.35 9.38
CA TYR A 239 11.51 -0.82 8.50
C TYR A 239 11.34 -0.50 7.02
N CYS A 240 10.80 0.66 6.67
CA CYS A 240 10.55 1.01 5.29
C CYS A 240 11.72 1.77 4.67
N GLU A 241 11.77 1.77 3.34
CA GLU A 241 12.74 2.56 2.60
C GLU A 241 12.51 4.06 2.82
N THR A 242 13.46 4.75 3.45
CA THR A 242 13.40 6.19 3.76
C THR A 242 14.62 6.93 3.24
N PRO A 243 14.43 8.11 2.66
CA PRO A 243 13.14 8.74 2.35
C PRO A 243 12.33 7.91 1.35
N ALA A 244 11.00 8.02 1.42
CA ALA A 244 10.12 7.30 0.50
C ALA A 244 10.45 7.66 -0.96
N VAL A 245 10.69 6.65 -1.77
CA VAL A 245 11.02 6.82 -3.19
C VAL A 245 9.72 6.83 -3.99
N LEU A 246 9.32 8.00 -4.43
CA LEU A 246 8.07 8.23 -5.12
C LEU A 246 8.09 7.64 -6.53
N GLY A 247 7.23 6.66 -6.78
CA GLY A 247 7.01 6.12 -8.12
C GLY A 247 8.28 5.62 -8.84
N GLY A 248 9.26 5.13 -8.09
CA GLY A 248 10.49 4.59 -8.66
C GLY A 248 11.55 5.63 -9.07
N ASN A 249 11.26 6.92 -9.00
CA ASN A 249 12.27 7.96 -9.21
C ASN A 249 12.97 8.24 -7.87
N PRO A 250 14.29 8.04 -7.76
CA PRO A 250 15.04 8.55 -6.63
C PRO A 250 14.87 10.06 -6.55
N LEU A 251 14.70 10.58 -5.35
CA LEU A 251 14.61 12.02 -5.09
C LEU A 251 15.99 12.65 -5.14
#